data_ba35970e1508fcc1a9dd15902697d475
#
_entry.id   ba35970e1508fcc1a9dd15902697d475
#
_cell.length_a   1.000
_cell.length_b   1.000
_cell.length_c   1.000
_cell.angle_alpha   90.00
_cell.angle_beta   90.00
_cell.angle_gamma   90.00
#
_symmetry.space_group_name_H-M   'P 1'
#
loop_
_entity.id
_entity.type
_entity.pdbx_description
1 polymer ?
#
loop_
_entity_poly.entity_id
_entity_poly.type
_entity_poly.pdbx_seq_one_letter_code
_entity_poly.pdbx_strand_id
1 'polypeptide(L)'
;MIDTATARRALGDWGGACAAAGCDPEFELRAVSRTYGAELAGRLRADLRQLAPDLLRWHLPRTAPDGLLRPGLTLTLARYPRDGDAAPLHLVARTAPAHAAAAQRVALALWDADARPPGRPRSRPDPRFRLDLHRHLWDARRAPELADRTADLTDSQFADASWEFEAGLLRTADGLPAGAPVAVRLAHRRYLLLGAPPDTPSQVPRIPPGHLVLPDAATWTPPDLLLLRTGLLGPDALHPLVAAALVPGHRPVQDSRSQQPGEDGVLTVQCRGVPHRIAVVDGVLVPLDHDPEQLRREEALAAFGGPPLPCLRAIDRAHRQPEDLDSIRQRLLHGDRAGALAAVRQLIGPDAVLRDGALSEALDDDTRRRLVGGLHTVGLGPGDSRFHAIPVPLPHTPRPHGRTHRQRLRPPRPLRHPWRH
;
A
#
# COMPACT_ATOMS: atom_id res chain seq x y z
N MET A 1 -7.21 7.70 6.45
CA MET A 1 -6.11 8.03 5.51
C MET A 1 -6.58 9.02 4.44
N ILE A 2 -7.55 8.65 3.59
CA ILE A 2 -8.08 9.51 2.51
C ILE A 2 -8.61 10.84 3.05
N ASP A 3 -9.49 10.83 4.04
CA ASP A 3 -10.08 12.06 4.63
C ASP A 3 -9.01 13.01 5.18
N THR A 4 -8.01 12.47 5.89
CA THR A 4 -6.91 13.26 6.42
C THR A 4 -6.05 13.88 5.30
N ALA A 5 -5.73 13.10 4.26
CA ALA A 5 -4.96 13.59 3.12
C ALA A 5 -5.74 14.66 2.36
N THR A 6 -7.03 14.44 2.13
CA THR A 6 -7.95 15.40 1.47
C THR A 6 -8.05 16.70 2.27
N ALA A 7 -8.25 16.63 3.60
CA ALA A 7 -8.31 17.82 4.46
C ALA A 7 -6.99 18.62 4.43
N ARG A 8 -5.84 17.96 4.52
CA ARG A 8 -4.52 18.60 4.43
C ARG A 8 -4.31 19.26 3.07
N ARG A 9 -4.66 18.58 1.98
CA ARG A 9 -4.58 19.13 0.63
C ARG A 9 -5.47 20.38 0.46
N ALA A 10 -6.69 20.36 0.97
CA ALA A 10 -7.60 21.51 0.93
C ALA A 10 -7.00 22.76 1.62
N LEU A 11 -6.14 22.59 2.62
CA LEU A 11 -5.40 23.66 3.29
C LEU A 11 -4.09 24.02 2.56
N GLY A 12 -3.76 23.41 1.43
CA GLY A 12 -2.51 23.61 0.71
C GLY A 12 -1.29 22.95 1.36
N ASP A 13 -1.49 22.13 2.40
CA ASP A 13 -0.44 21.37 3.09
C ASP A 13 -0.17 20.05 2.34
N TRP A 14 0.54 20.15 1.22
CA TRP A 14 0.90 18.98 0.43
C TRP A 14 1.81 18.00 1.19
N GLY A 15 2.70 18.51 2.07
CA GLY A 15 3.58 17.68 2.89
C GLY A 15 2.80 16.85 3.90
N GLY A 16 1.84 17.47 4.61
CA GLY A 16 0.93 16.78 5.50
C GLY A 16 0.00 15.80 4.79
N ALA A 17 -0.45 16.12 3.57
CA ALA A 17 -1.21 15.19 2.74
C ALA A 17 -0.38 13.96 2.34
N CYS A 18 0.88 14.16 1.95
CA CYS A 18 1.82 13.07 1.68
C CYS A 18 2.03 12.18 2.91
N ALA A 19 2.30 12.77 4.06
CA ALA A 19 2.49 12.03 5.31
C ALA A 19 1.25 11.19 5.67
N ALA A 20 0.05 11.75 5.52
CA ALA A 20 -1.22 11.05 5.76
C ALA A 20 -1.44 9.87 4.82
N ALA A 21 -1.03 9.99 3.55
CA ALA A 21 -1.15 8.94 2.54
C ALA A 21 0.02 7.93 2.54
N GLY A 22 1.01 8.08 3.43
CA GLY A 22 2.19 7.23 3.45
C GLY A 22 3.14 7.44 2.27
N CYS A 23 3.19 8.67 1.74
CA CYS A 23 4.12 9.11 0.72
C CYS A 23 5.25 9.93 1.34
N ASP A 24 6.51 9.63 0.98
CA ASP A 24 7.70 10.27 1.54
C ASP A 24 8.45 11.05 0.45
N PRO A 25 8.44 12.38 0.45
CA PRO A 25 9.29 13.17 -0.43
C PRO A 25 10.77 12.99 -0.08
N GLU A 26 11.60 12.59 -1.06
CA GLU A 26 13.05 12.40 -0.91
C GLU A 26 13.85 13.57 -1.49
N PHE A 27 13.26 14.75 -1.60
CA PHE A 27 13.91 15.95 -2.13
C PHE A 27 13.47 17.19 -1.36
N GLU A 28 14.33 18.20 -1.36
CA GLU A 28 14.03 19.53 -0.84
C GLU A 28 13.91 20.52 -2.00
N LEU A 29 12.80 21.28 -2.05
CA LEU A 29 12.55 22.25 -3.13
C LEU A 29 13.65 23.33 -3.26
N ARG A 30 14.27 23.72 -2.13
CA ARG A 30 15.41 24.68 -2.15
C ARG A 30 16.63 24.07 -2.80
N ALA A 31 16.93 22.79 -2.57
CA ALA A 31 18.03 22.07 -3.22
C ALA A 31 17.74 21.91 -4.72
N VAL A 32 16.51 21.57 -5.09
CA VAL A 32 16.08 21.46 -6.49
C VAL A 32 16.27 22.79 -7.21
N SER A 33 15.87 23.92 -6.61
CA SER A 33 16.03 25.26 -7.20
C SER A 33 17.50 25.63 -7.43
N ARG A 34 18.39 25.23 -6.50
CA ARG A 34 19.83 25.46 -6.66
C ARG A 34 20.47 24.61 -7.75
N THR A 35 20.01 23.36 -7.91
CA THR A 35 20.61 22.40 -8.84
C THR A 35 20.05 22.53 -10.25
N TYR A 36 18.74 22.74 -10.40
CA TYR A 36 18.03 22.69 -11.67
C TYR A 36 17.37 24.03 -12.07
N GLY A 37 17.58 25.08 -11.29
CA GLY A 37 17.03 26.40 -11.56
C GLY A 37 15.66 26.67 -10.94
N ALA A 38 15.33 27.95 -10.79
CA ALA A 38 14.10 28.41 -10.15
C ALA A 38 12.84 28.07 -10.94
N GLU A 39 12.91 28.10 -12.26
CA GLU A 39 11.79 27.81 -13.15
C GLU A 39 11.34 26.35 -13.02
N LEU A 40 12.28 25.39 -13.12
CA LEU A 40 11.97 23.98 -12.95
C LEU A 40 11.42 23.70 -11.54
N ALA A 41 12.03 24.27 -10.51
CA ALA A 41 11.53 24.16 -9.14
C ALA A 41 10.12 24.78 -8.99
N GLY A 42 9.79 25.83 -9.73
CA GLY A 42 8.47 26.43 -9.81
C GLY A 42 7.43 25.46 -10.40
N ARG A 43 7.76 24.82 -11.53
CA ARG A 43 6.91 23.78 -12.17
C ARG A 43 6.69 22.58 -11.25
N LEU A 44 7.74 22.07 -10.62
CA LEU A 44 7.63 21.00 -9.62
C LEU A 44 6.72 21.39 -8.46
N ARG A 45 6.89 22.61 -7.93
CA ARG A 45 6.03 23.11 -6.83
C ARG A 45 4.57 23.22 -7.25
N ALA A 46 4.29 23.62 -8.50
CA ALA A 46 2.93 23.66 -9.03
C ALA A 46 2.30 22.28 -9.08
N ASP A 47 3.03 21.26 -9.54
CA ASP A 47 2.56 19.88 -9.55
C ASP A 47 2.33 19.33 -8.13
N LEU A 48 3.23 19.59 -7.19
CA LEU A 48 3.07 19.16 -5.79
C LEU A 48 1.85 19.77 -5.08
N ARG A 49 1.45 20.98 -5.46
CA ARG A 49 0.23 21.61 -4.93
C ARG A 49 -1.04 20.91 -5.40
N GLN A 50 -1.00 20.25 -6.56
CA GLN A 50 -2.13 19.52 -7.12
C GLN A 50 -2.07 18.01 -6.85
N LEU A 51 -0.94 17.54 -6.33
CA LEU A 51 -0.76 16.14 -6.00
C LEU A 51 -1.79 15.71 -4.95
N ALA A 52 -2.56 14.67 -5.28
CA ALA A 52 -3.41 13.93 -4.37
C ALA A 52 -2.70 12.58 -4.07
N PRO A 53 -1.89 12.51 -3.01
CA PRO A 53 -1.07 11.34 -2.73
C PRO A 53 -1.91 10.12 -2.33
N ASP A 54 -3.10 10.32 -1.79
CA ASP A 54 -4.14 9.33 -1.53
C ASP A 54 -4.71 8.76 -2.83
N LEU A 55 -5.01 9.60 -3.82
CA LEU A 55 -5.46 9.19 -5.16
C LEU A 55 -4.35 8.45 -5.91
N LEU A 56 -3.11 8.96 -5.86
CA LEU A 56 -1.95 8.26 -6.41
C LEU A 56 -1.85 6.86 -5.83
N ARG A 57 -1.90 6.74 -4.50
CA ARG A 57 -1.82 5.45 -3.80
C ARG A 57 -2.98 4.52 -4.15
N TRP A 58 -4.17 5.05 -4.40
CA TRP A 58 -5.35 4.30 -4.87
C TRP A 58 -5.05 3.58 -6.18
N HIS A 59 -4.46 4.27 -7.14
CA HIS A 59 -4.19 3.77 -8.48
C HIS A 59 -2.83 3.05 -8.66
N LEU A 60 -2.00 2.96 -7.61
CA LEU A 60 -0.74 2.23 -7.71
C LEU A 60 -0.97 0.74 -7.96
N PRO A 61 -0.11 0.09 -8.79
CA PRO A 61 -0.19 -1.34 -9.03
C PRO A 61 -0.10 -2.16 -7.75
N ARG A 62 -0.94 -3.17 -7.65
CA ARG A 62 -1.05 -4.05 -6.48
C ARG A 62 -0.75 -5.49 -6.83
N THR A 63 -0.47 -6.30 -5.81
CA THR A 63 -0.29 -7.74 -5.89
C THR A 63 -1.56 -8.46 -5.47
N ALA A 64 -1.90 -9.55 -6.14
CA ALA A 64 -2.94 -10.47 -5.71
C ALA A 64 -2.32 -11.58 -4.83
N PRO A 65 -3.06 -12.14 -3.86
CA PRO A 65 -4.44 -11.80 -3.49
C PRO A 65 -4.54 -10.63 -2.50
N ASP A 66 -3.43 -10.18 -1.91
CA ASP A 66 -3.41 -9.36 -0.69
C ASP A 66 -3.73 -7.88 -0.94
N GLY A 67 -3.76 -7.43 -2.21
CA GLY A 67 -3.97 -6.03 -2.56
C GLY A 67 -2.87 -5.08 -2.08
N LEU A 68 -1.70 -5.60 -1.70
CA LEU A 68 -0.55 -4.81 -1.26
C LEU A 68 0.11 -4.09 -2.44
N LEU A 69 0.78 -2.96 -2.18
CA LEU A 69 1.54 -2.26 -3.22
C LEU A 69 2.59 -3.17 -3.83
N ARG A 70 2.61 -3.25 -5.16
CA ARG A 70 3.61 -4.04 -5.87
C ARG A 70 5.01 -3.46 -5.60
N PRO A 71 5.98 -4.28 -5.13
CA PRO A 71 7.30 -3.79 -4.75
C PRO A 71 8.18 -3.48 -5.96
N GLY A 72 9.16 -2.58 -5.75
CA GLY A 72 10.26 -2.31 -6.67
C GLY A 72 9.87 -1.57 -7.95
N LEU A 73 8.75 -0.86 -7.97
CA LEU A 73 8.32 -0.06 -9.12
C LEU A 73 8.88 1.36 -9.05
N THR A 74 9.13 1.94 -10.22
CA THR A 74 9.39 3.36 -10.42
C THR A 74 8.47 3.89 -11.51
N LEU A 75 7.51 4.73 -11.13
CA LEU A 75 6.48 5.30 -11.97
C LEU A 75 6.79 6.77 -12.26
N THR A 76 6.64 7.23 -13.50
CA THR A 76 6.80 8.64 -13.86
C THR A 76 5.50 9.39 -13.61
N LEU A 77 5.51 10.42 -12.76
CA LEU A 77 4.37 11.30 -12.50
C LEU A 77 4.39 12.53 -13.38
N ALA A 78 5.56 13.14 -13.58
CA ALA A 78 5.74 14.30 -14.45
C ALA A 78 7.13 14.30 -15.05
N ARG A 79 7.28 14.95 -16.22
CA ARG A 79 8.54 15.14 -16.92
C ARG A 79 8.78 16.65 -17.08
N TYR A 80 9.95 17.09 -16.70
CA TYR A 80 10.35 18.49 -16.81
C TYR A 80 11.46 18.60 -17.84
N PRO A 81 11.18 19.14 -19.05
CA PRO A 81 12.20 19.44 -20.03
C PRO A 81 13.28 20.35 -19.45
N ARG A 82 14.51 20.16 -19.87
CA ARG A 82 15.68 20.98 -19.53
C ARG A 82 16.23 21.62 -20.78
N ASP A 83 17.01 22.69 -20.62
CA ASP A 83 17.64 23.37 -21.72
C ASP A 83 18.75 22.52 -22.35
N GLY A 84 18.97 22.70 -23.65
CA GLY A 84 19.97 21.97 -24.43
C GLY A 84 19.58 20.49 -24.61
N ASP A 85 20.61 19.63 -24.77
CA ASP A 85 20.48 18.18 -25.03
C ASP A 85 20.29 17.35 -23.73
N ALA A 86 20.11 18.00 -22.58
CA ALA A 86 19.96 17.30 -21.31
C ALA A 86 18.62 16.51 -21.26
N ALA A 87 18.70 15.26 -20.80
CA ALA A 87 17.50 14.45 -20.62
C ALA A 87 16.53 15.11 -19.64
N PRO A 88 15.20 14.97 -19.81
CA PRO A 88 14.23 15.57 -18.90
C PRO A 88 14.40 15.04 -17.47
N LEU A 89 14.18 15.92 -16.49
CA LEU A 89 14.06 15.52 -15.09
C LEU A 89 12.68 14.93 -14.85
N HIS A 90 12.60 13.78 -14.16
CA HIS A 90 11.33 13.13 -13.86
C HIS A 90 10.98 13.27 -12.37
N LEU A 91 9.74 13.67 -12.05
CA LEU A 91 9.13 13.38 -10.78
C LEU A 91 8.64 11.93 -10.82
N VAL A 92 9.09 11.11 -9.88
CA VAL A 92 8.76 9.70 -9.84
C VAL A 92 8.17 9.30 -8.49
N ALA A 93 7.22 8.35 -8.53
CA ALA A 93 6.79 7.59 -7.38
C ALA A 93 7.50 6.24 -7.38
N ARG A 94 8.03 5.82 -6.23
CA ARG A 94 8.74 4.55 -6.08
C ARG A 94 8.13 3.74 -4.96
N THR A 95 7.86 2.47 -5.23
CA THR A 95 7.53 1.51 -4.17
C THR A 95 8.82 0.86 -3.66
N ALA A 96 8.85 0.55 -2.37
CA ALA A 96 10.01 -0.09 -1.75
C ALA A 96 10.28 -1.47 -2.39
N PRO A 97 11.53 -1.93 -2.43
CA PRO A 97 11.86 -3.29 -2.88
C PRO A 97 11.24 -4.33 -1.94
N ALA A 98 11.13 -5.57 -2.39
CA ALA A 98 10.40 -6.64 -1.68
C ALA A 98 10.79 -6.80 -0.20
N HIS A 99 12.07 -6.68 0.14
CA HIS A 99 12.55 -6.80 1.52
C HIS A 99 12.12 -5.64 2.44
N ALA A 100 11.73 -4.49 1.89
CA ALA A 100 11.29 -3.30 2.61
C ALA A 100 9.83 -2.92 2.31
N ALA A 101 9.15 -3.68 1.42
CA ALA A 101 7.80 -3.38 0.93
C ALA A 101 6.73 -3.49 2.02
N ALA A 102 7.00 -4.23 3.09
CA ALA A 102 6.05 -4.47 4.16
C ALA A 102 5.58 -3.19 4.89
N ALA A 103 6.34 -2.09 4.80
CA ALA A 103 5.91 -0.79 5.32
C ALA A 103 4.84 -0.11 4.47
N GLN A 104 4.57 -0.62 3.26
CA GLN A 104 3.58 -0.08 2.31
C GLN A 104 3.72 1.43 2.06
N ARG A 105 4.95 1.94 2.04
CA ARG A 105 5.25 3.36 1.79
C ARG A 105 5.65 3.62 0.35
N VAL A 106 5.42 4.83 -0.12
CA VAL A 106 5.74 5.30 -1.46
C VAL A 106 6.73 6.45 -1.34
N ALA A 107 7.87 6.36 -1.99
CA ALA A 107 8.82 7.48 -2.06
C ALA A 107 8.51 8.36 -3.28
N LEU A 108 8.43 9.67 -3.07
CA LEU A 108 8.42 10.66 -4.14
C LEU A 108 9.85 11.17 -4.34
N ALA A 109 10.39 11.00 -5.53
CA ALA A 109 11.78 11.33 -5.81
C ALA A 109 11.95 12.03 -7.17
N LEU A 110 13.11 12.64 -7.36
CA LEU A 110 13.52 13.12 -8.67
C LEU A 110 14.49 12.11 -9.30
N TRP A 111 14.19 11.71 -10.53
CA TRP A 111 15.05 10.86 -11.32
C TRP A 111 15.66 11.67 -12.46
N ASP A 112 16.99 11.67 -12.51
CA ASP A 112 17.79 12.34 -13.51
C ASP A 112 18.67 11.30 -14.21
N ALA A 113 18.52 11.18 -15.54
CA ALA A 113 19.28 10.23 -16.33
C ALA A 113 20.79 10.55 -16.36
N ASP A 114 21.12 11.85 -16.27
CA ASP A 114 22.48 12.35 -16.38
C ASP A 114 23.20 12.37 -15.02
N ALA A 115 22.45 12.33 -13.92
CA ALA A 115 23.03 12.29 -12.59
C ALA A 115 23.48 10.87 -12.21
N ARG A 116 24.76 10.74 -11.84
CA ARG A 116 25.30 9.53 -11.21
C ARG A 116 25.37 9.72 -9.69
N PRO A 117 24.33 9.36 -8.94
CA PRO A 117 24.38 9.48 -7.48
C PRO A 117 25.42 8.49 -6.93
N PRO A 118 26.24 8.88 -5.96
CA PRO A 118 27.08 7.95 -5.24
C PRO A 118 26.20 6.96 -4.44
N GLY A 119 26.40 5.68 -4.61
CA GLY A 119 25.99 4.64 -3.67
C GLY A 119 24.80 3.75 -4.02
N ARG A 120 23.82 4.15 -4.82
CA ARG A 120 22.69 3.27 -5.20
C ARG A 120 22.28 3.47 -6.65
N PRO A 121 22.18 2.40 -7.46
CA PRO A 121 21.53 2.50 -8.76
C PRO A 121 20.06 2.87 -8.52
N ARG A 122 19.67 4.09 -8.88
CA ARG A 122 18.26 4.47 -8.94
C ARG A 122 17.61 3.70 -10.06
N SER A 123 16.60 2.90 -9.74
CA SER A 123 15.85 2.16 -10.74
C SER A 123 15.31 3.13 -11.79
N ARG A 124 15.63 2.88 -13.06
CA ARG A 124 15.10 3.64 -14.19
C ARG A 124 13.56 3.59 -14.15
N PRO A 125 12.85 4.70 -14.45
CA PRO A 125 11.40 4.66 -14.62
C PRO A 125 11.00 3.60 -15.65
N ASP A 126 10.03 2.76 -15.26
CA ASP A 126 9.51 1.72 -16.15
C ASP A 126 8.55 2.35 -17.16
N PRO A 127 8.76 2.20 -18.49
CA PRO A 127 7.91 2.78 -19.52
C PRO A 127 6.46 2.33 -19.46
N ARG A 128 6.15 1.24 -18.78
CA ARG A 128 4.78 0.77 -18.53
C ARG A 128 4.01 1.65 -17.55
N PHE A 129 4.69 2.43 -16.73
CA PHE A 129 4.10 3.23 -15.67
C PHE A 129 4.34 4.73 -15.91
N ARG A 130 3.83 5.22 -17.06
CA ARG A 130 3.89 6.61 -17.52
C ARG A 130 2.64 7.36 -17.04
N LEU A 131 2.57 7.70 -15.73
CA LEU A 131 1.47 8.49 -15.16
C LEU A 131 1.58 9.98 -15.50
N ASP A 132 2.65 10.43 -16.13
CA ASP A 132 2.75 11.76 -16.73
C ASP A 132 1.74 11.96 -17.87
N LEU A 133 1.32 10.87 -18.54
CA LEU A 133 0.26 10.86 -19.56
C LEU A 133 -1.14 10.67 -18.95
N HIS A 134 -1.22 10.22 -17.71
CA HIS A 134 -2.47 9.89 -16.99
C HIS A 134 -2.55 10.67 -15.68
N ARG A 135 -2.45 11.99 -15.77
CA ARG A 135 -2.42 12.87 -14.59
C ARG A 135 -3.69 12.78 -13.74
N HIS A 136 -4.81 12.43 -14.32
CA HIS A 136 -6.07 12.19 -13.62
C HIS A 136 -5.97 11.12 -12.52
N LEU A 137 -4.94 10.28 -12.52
CA LEU A 137 -4.71 9.24 -11.52
C LEU A 137 -3.95 9.73 -10.28
N TRP A 138 -3.48 11.01 -10.26
CA TRP A 138 -2.72 11.54 -9.13
C TRP A 138 -2.85 13.07 -8.93
N ASP A 139 -3.30 13.81 -9.91
CA ASP A 139 -3.50 15.27 -9.86
C ASP A 139 -4.98 15.56 -9.60
N ALA A 140 -5.29 16.16 -8.45
CA ALA A 140 -6.66 16.39 -8.01
C ALA A 140 -7.48 17.27 -8.97
N ARG A 141 -6.82 18.21 -9.68
CA ARG A 141 -7.51 19.09 -10.65
C ARG A 141 -7.91 18.33 -11.91
N ARG A 142 -7.14 17.31 -12.24
CA ARG A 142 -7.35 16.53 -13.47
C ARG A 142 -8.13 15.24 -13.21
N ALA A 143 -8.43 14.91 -11.96
CA ALA A 143 -9.23 13.73 -11.62
C ALA A 143 -10.55 13.60 -12.41
N PRO A 144 -11.30 14.67 -12.71
CA PRO A 144 -12.50 14.59 -13.54
C PRO A 144 -12.27 14.06 -14.96
N GLU A 145 -11.05 14.19 -15.53
CA GLU A 145 -10.70 13.63 -16.85
C GLU A 145 -10.85 12.11 -16.91
N LEU A 146 -10.93 11.44 -15.78
CA LEU A 146 -11.17 9.99 -15.71
C LEU A 146 -12.50 9.63 -16.40
N ALA A 147 -13.53 10.46 -16.27
CA ALA A 147 -14.80 10.26 -16.95
C ALA A 147 -14.63 10.22 -18.48
N ASP A 148 -13.93 11.22 -19.05
CA ASP A 148 -13.68 11.30 -20.48
C ASP A 148 -12.83 10.14 -20.98
N ARG A 149 -11.79 9.75 -20.19
CA ARG A 149 -10.90 8.64 -20.54
C ARG A 149 -11.56 7.26 -20.49
N THR A 150 -12.71 7.15 -19.84
CA THR A 150 -13.43 5.89 -19.65
C THR A 150 -14.77 5.84 -20.39
N ALA A 151 -15.18 6.92 -21.04
CA ALA A 151 -16.50 7.05 -21.65
C ALA A 151 -16.79 5.95 -22.70
N ASP A 152 -15.81 5.65 -23.54
CA ASP A 152 -15.97 4.69 -24.65
C ASP A 152 -15.52 3.26 -24.26
N LEU A 153 -15.08 3.03 -23.02
CA LEU A 153 -14.62 1.71 -22.59
C LEU A 153 -15.79 0.76 -22.39
N THR A 154 -15.61 -0.47 -22.86
CA THR A 154 -16.56 -1.57 -22.67
C THR A 154 -16.33 -2.31 -21.36
N ASP A 155 -17.10 -3.39 -21.11
CA ASP A 155 -16.91 -4.26 -19.96
C ASP A 155 -15.73 -5.25 -20.15
N SER A 156 -14.95 -5.06 -21.21
CA SER A 156 -13.70 -5.78 -21.43
C SER A 156 -12.65 -5.38 -20.38
N GLN A 157 -11.81 -6.34 -19.99
CA GLN A 157 -10.65 -6.03 -19.15
C GLN A 157 -9.60 -5.15 -19.85
N PHE A 158 -9.65 -5.07 -21.18
CA PHE A 158 -8.74 -4.24 -21.98
C PHE A 158 -9.47 -2.97 -22.45
N ALA A 159 -8.77 -1.85 -22.40
CA ALA A 159 -9.22 -0.56 -22.90
C ALA A 159 -8.96 -0.40 -24.41
N ASP A 160 -9.26 -1.43 -25.18
CA ASP A 160 -8.90 -1.54 -26.60
C ASP A 160 -9.50 -0.44 -27.49
N ALA A 161 -10.69 0.06 -27.16
CA ALA A 161 -11.30 1.19 -27.85
C ALA A 161 -10.46 2.48 -27.79
N SER A 162 -9.63 2.66 -26.75
CA SER A 162 -8.81 3.86 -26.55
C SER A 162 -7.34 3.70 -26.96
N TRP A 163 -6.86 2.51 -27.31
CA TRP A 163 -5.44 2.27 -27.51
C TRP A 163 -4.77 3.14 -28.58
N GLU A 164 -5.41 3.39 -29.71
CA GLU A 164 -4.83 4.26 -30.75
C GLU A 164 -4.77 5.72 -30.31
N PHE A 165 -5.78 6.22 -29.62
CA PHE A 165 -5.77 7.54 -29.03
C PHE A 165 -4.62 7.69 -28.03
N GLU A 166 -4.46 6.73 -27.11
CA GLU A 166 -3.43 6.72 -26.09
C GLU A 166 -2.03 6.54 -26.70
N ALA A 167 -1.90 5.74 -27.76
CA ALA A 167 -0.67 5.61 -28.52
C ALA A 167 -0.30 6.94 -29.20
N GLY A 168 -1.27 7.70 -29.70
CA GLY A 168 -1.08 9.06 -30.22
C GLY A 168 -0.54 10.02 -29.18
N LEU A 169 -1.09 10.00 -27.95
CA LEU A 169 -0.60 10.81 -26.83
C LEU A 169 0.84 10.43 -26.46
N LEU A 170 1.15 9.14 -26.41
CA LEU A 170 2.48 8.64 -26.09
C LEU A 170 3.52 9.09 -27.15
N ARG A 171 3.20 8.95 -28.43
CA ARG A 171 4.06 9.41 -29.55
C ARG A 171 4.32 10.91 -29.44
N THR A 172 3.27 11.71 -29.24
CA THR A 172 3.40 13.17 -29.10
C THR A 172 4.27 13.56 -27.91
N ALA A 173 4.07 12.92 -26.76
CA ALA A 173 4.83 13.21 -25.55
C ALA A 173 6.31 12.84 -25.66
N ASP A 174 6.65 11.89 -26.52
CA ASP A 174 8.04 11.47 -26.76
C ASP A 174 8.64 12.11 -28.04
N GLY A 175 7.90 13.04 -28.69
CA GLY A 175 8.38 13.75 -29.89
C GLY A 175 8.56 12.84 -31.10
N LEU A 176 7.81 11.73 -31.18
CA LEU A 176 7.94 10.74 -32.25
C LEU A 176 6.85 10.93 -33.31
N PRO A 177 7.10 10.49 -34.57
CA PRO A 177 6.13 10.57 -35.65
C PRO A 177 4.87 9.74 -35.35
N ALA A 178 3.74 10.14 -35.94
CA ALA A 178 2.44 9.48 -35.73
C ALA A 178 2.45 7.97 -36.07
N GLY A 179 3.32 7.53 -36.98
CA GLY A 179 3.50 6.13 -37.36
C GLY A 179 4.48 5.33 -36.47
N ALA A 180 5.08 5.93 -35.43
CA ALA A 180 6.00 5.21 -34.58
C ALA A 180 5.32 3.98 -33.94
N PRO A 181 5.97 2.79 -33.98
CA PRO A 181 5.31 1.55 -33.55
C PRO A 181 5.14 1.52 -32.03
N VAL A 182 3.97 1.04 -31.58
CA VAL A 182 3.61 0.93 -30.16
C VAL A 182 3.26 -0.52 -29.85
N ALA A 183 3.81 -1.07 -28.78
CA ALA A 183 3.49 -2.41 -28.28
C ALA A 183 2.55 -2.31 -27.08
N VAL A 184 1.43 -3.00 -27.13
CA VAL A 184 0.47 -3.16 -26.04
C VAL A 184 0.72 -4.49 -25.32
N ARG A 185 0.89 -4.46 -24.02
CA ARG A 185 1.14 -5.65 -23.21
C ARG A 185 -0.16 -6.35 -22.83
N LEU A 186 -0.45 -7.51 -23.40
CA LEU A 186 -1.64 -8.29 -23.08
C LEU A 186 -1.44 -9.25 -21.90
N ALA A 187 -0.21 -9.80 -21.76
CA ALA A 187 0.15 -10.73 -20.68
C ALA A 187 1.67 -10.84 -20.54
N HIS A 188 2.14 -11.73 -19.66
CA HIS A 188 3.55 -12.12 -19.63
C HIS A 188 3.94 -12.70 -21.00
N ARG A 189 4.95 -12.08 -21.66
CA ARG A 189 5.43 -12.49 -22.99
C ARG A 189 4.35 -12.52 -24.09
N ARG A 190 3.36 -11.65 -24.00
CA ARG A 190 2.34 -11.43 -25.05
C ARG A 190 2.12 -9.96 -25.27
N TYR A 191 2.48 -9.48 -26.45
CA TYR A 191 2.35 -8.09 -26.85
C TYR A 191 1.63 -8.00 -28.18
N LEU A 192 0.73 -7.03 -28.33
CA LEU A 192 0.12 -6.65 -29.60
C LEU A 192 0.89 -5.45 -30.14
N LEU A 193 1.19 -5.46 -31.44
CA LEU A 193 1.83 -4.32 -32.11
C LEU A 193 0.77 -3.47 -32.80
N LEU A 194 0.62 -2.22 -32.38
CA LEU A 194 -0.23 -1.24 -33.03
C LEU A 194 0.49 -0.62 -34.23
N GLY A 195 -0.24 -0.46 -35.34
CA GLY A 195 0.33 0.11 -36.57
C GLY A 195 1.33 -0.82 -37.28
N ALA A 196 1.33 -2.11 -36.96
CA ALA A 196 2.18 -3.07 -37.66
C ALA A 196 1.75 -3.21 -39.13
N PRO A 197 2.72 -3.36 -40.09
CA PRO A 197 2.42 -3.70 -41.47
C PRO A 197 1.59 -4.99 -41.58
N PRO A 198 0.77 -5.16 -42.64
CA PRO A 198 -0.12 -6.33 -42.79
C PRO A 198 0.60 -7.68 -42.72
N ASP A 199 1.85 -7.72 -43.16
CA ASP A 199 2.67 -8.95 -43.19
C ASP A 199 3.42 -9.23 -41.87
N THR A 200 3.24 -8.37 -40.85
CA THR A 200 3.93 -8.54 -39.56
C THR A 200 2.98 -9.22 -38.58
N PRO A 201 3.43 -10.23 -37.80
CA PRO A 201 2.61 -10.81 -36.75
C PRO A 201 2.10 -9.74 -35.80
N SER A 202 0.79 -9.63 -35.66
CA SER A 202 0.18 -8.65 -34.73
C SER A 202 0.46 -8.96 -33.26
N GLN A 203 0.79 -10.21 -32.91
CA GLN A 203 1.19 -10.62 -31.56
C GLN A 203 2.58 -11.20 -31.54
N VAL A 204 3.39 -10.73 -30.57
CA VAL A 204 4.79 -11.13 -30.41
C VAL A 204 5.11 -11.47 -28.95
N PRO A 205 6.06 -12.39 -28.68
CA PRO A 205 6.44 -12.77 -27.32
C PRO A 205 7.39 -11.77 -26.63
N ARG A 206 7.96 -10.85 -27.40
CA ARG A 206 8.87 -9.80 -26.92
C ARG A 206 8.65 -8.51 -27.71
N ILE A 207 8.88 -7.39 -27.07
CA ILE A 207 8.82 -6.07 -27.71
C ILE A 207 10.03 -5.93 -28.65
N PRO A 208 9.82 -5.67 -29.94
CA PRO A 208 10.92 -5.43 -30.85
C PRO A 208 11.66 -4.12 -30.50
N PRO A 209 12.95 -4.00 -30.85
CA PRO A 209 13.70 -2.76 -30.67
C PRO A 209 12.99 -1.58 -31.36
N GLY A 210 13.06 -0.39 -30.75
CA GLY A 210 12.46 0.82 -31.30
C GLY A 210 10.94 0.98 -31.11
N HIS A 211 10.25 -0.02 -30.52
CA HIS A 211 8.84 0.12 -30.19
C HIS A 211 8.66 0.83 -28.83
N LEU A 212 7.72 1.75 -28.80
CA LEU A 212 7.19 2.29 -27.54
C LEU A 212 6.35 1.22 -26.83
N VAL A 213 6.16 1.39 -25.53
CA VAL A 213 5.27 0.54 -24.72
C VAL A 213 4.09 1.36 -24.29
N LEU A 214 2.88 0.92 -24.64
CA LEU A 214 1.66 1.56 -24.14
C LEU A 214 1.61 1.42 -22.61
N PRO A 215 1.40 2.51 -21.84
CA PRO A 215 1.31 2.43 -20.40
C PRO A 215 0.21 1.46 -19.93
N ASP A 216 0.46 0.77 -18.82
CA ASP A 216 -0.53 -0.15 -18.24
C ASP A 216 -1.86 0.58 -17.91
N ALA A 217 -1.80 1.86 -17.53
CA ALA A 217 -2.98 2.69 -17.28
C ALA A 217 -3.86 2.94 -18.52
N ALA A 218 -3.26 2.87 -19.72
CA ALA A 218 -3.96 2.95 -21.00
C ALA A 218 -4.32 1.57 -21.56
N THR A 219 -3.63 0.53 -21.11
CA THR A 219 -3.81 -0.83 -21.63
C THR A 219 -5.06 -1.50 -21.05
N TRP A 220 -5.30 -1.27 -19.75
CA TRP A 220 -6.34 -1.95 -19.00
C TRP A 220 -7.50 -1.05 -18.67
N THR A 221 -8.72 -1.59 -18.73
CA THR A 221 -9.89 -0.89 -18.18
C THR A 221 -9.70 -0.71 -16.67
N PRO A 222 -9.93 0.51 -16.14
CA PRO A 222 -9.79 0.76 -14.71
C PRO A 222 -10.62 -0.23 -13.88
N PRO A 223 -10.04 -0.91 -12.88
CA PRO A 223 -10.75 -1.87 -12.05
C PRO A 223 -12.00 -1.26 -11.39
N ASP A 224 -11.91 -0.02 -10.95
CA ASP A 224 -13.02 0.71 -10.32
C ASP A 224 -14.25 0.78 -11.24
N LEU A 225 -14.03 1.04 -12.53
CA LEU A 225 -15.09 1.08 -13.52
C LEU A 225 -15.74 -0.30 -13.72
N LEU A 226 -14.93 -1.36 -13.82
CA LEU A 226 -15.44 -2.73 -13.97
C LEU A 226 -16.23 -3.17 -12.73
N LEU A 227 -15.72 -2.88 -11.53
CA LEU A 227 -16.38 -3.24 -10.27
C LEU A 227 -17.69 -2.48 -10.08
N LEU A 228 -17.76 -1.19 -10.48
CA LEU A 228 -19.00 -0.41 -10.48
C LEU A 228 -20.03 -0.99 -11.45
N ARG A 229 -19.64 -1.26 -12.71
CA ARG A 229 -20.54 -1.77 -13.75
C ARG A 229 -21.09 -3.15 -13.43
N THR A 230 -20.26 -4.00 -12.78
CA THR A 230 -20.70 -5.33 -12.33
C THR A 230 -21.50 -5.30 -11.03
N GLY A 231 -21.64 -4.14 -10.38
CA GLY A 231 -22.34 -3.99 -9.10
C GLY A 231 -21.60 -4.63 -7.91
N LEU A 232 -20.32 -5.01 -8.09
CA LEU A 232 -19.51 -5.59 -7.02
C LEU A 232 -18.98 -4.51 -6.06
N LEU A 233 -18.96 -3.26 -6.47
CA LEU A 233 -18.54 -2.13 -5.65
C LEU A 233 -19.54 -0.98 -5.82
N GLY A 234 -19.98 -0.40 -4.70
CA GLY A 234 -20.79 0.80 -4.70
C GLY A 234 -19.93 2.08 -4.75
N PRO A 235 -20.51 3.22 -5.18
CA PRO A 235 -19.77 4.49 -5.26
C PRO A 235 -19.17 4.95 -3.95
N ASP A 236 -19.79 4.66 -2.81
CA ASP A 236 -19.30 5.02 -1.48
C ASP A 236 -18.02 4.30 -1.07
N ALA A 237 -17.70 3.17 -1.70
CA ALA A 237 -16.49 2.43 -1.45
C ALA A 237 -15.30 2.89 -2.33
N LEU A 238 -15.53 3.78 -3.28
CA LEU A 238 -14.50 4.37 -4.13
C LEU A 238 -13.78 5.53 -3.44
N HIS A 239 -12.58 5.84 -3.95
CA HIS A 239 -11.94 7.10 -3.62
C HIS A 239 -12.86 8.29 -4.01
N PRO A 240 -13.06 9.33 -3.17
CA PRO A 240 -14.01 10.39 -3.44
C PRO A 240 -13.85 11.09 -4.80
N LEU A 241 -12.61 11.32 -5.24
CA LEU A 241 -12.34 11.90 -6.55
C LEU A 241 -12.68 10.95 -7.70
N VAL A 242 -12.54 9.64 -7.52
CA VAL A 242 -12.92 8.61 -8.51
C VAL A 242 -14.45 8.51 -8.56
N ALA A 243 -15.11 8.45 -7.41
CA ALA A 243 -16.58 8.43 -7.33
C ALA A 243 -17.19 9.67 -8.01
N ALA A 244 -16.66 10.86 -7.74
CA ALA A 244 -17.12 12.10 -8.36
C ALA A 244 -16.94 12.11 -9.89
N ALA A 245 -15.89 11.47 -10.41
CA ALA A 245 -15.64 11.37 -11.85
C ALA A 245 -16.53 10.34 -12.54
N LEU A 246 -16.64 9.12 -11.96
CA LEU A 246 -17.34 8.00 -12.59
C LEU A 246 -18.85 7.99 -12.34
N VAL A 247 -19.33 8.61 -11.25
CA VAL A 247 -20.73 8.67 -10.87
C VAL A 247 -21.10 10.13 -10.57
N PRO A 248 -21.25 10.97 -11.60
CA PRO A 248 -21.62 12.39 -11.42
C PRO A 248 -22.92 12.53 -10.63
N GLY A 249 -22.92 13.40 -9.61
CA GLY A 249 -24.08 13.62 -8.74
C GLY A 249 -24.21 12.67 -7.55
N HIS A 250 -23.33 11.66 -7.43
CA HIS A 250 -23.26 10.86 -6.22
C HIS A 250 -22.89 11.74 -5.02
N ARG A 251 -23.67 11.65 -3.97
CA ARG A 251 -23.37 12.28 -2.68
C ARG A 251 -22.98 11.18 -1.72
N PRO A 252 -21.75 11.20 -1.18
CA PRO A 252 -21.32 10.21 -0.19
C PRO A 252 -22.32 10.15 0.96
N VAL A 253 -22.76 8.97 1.29
CA VAL A 253 -23.52 8.75 2.51
C VAL A 253 -22.54 9.04 3.64
N GLN A 254 -22.74 10.17 4.33
CA GLN A 254 -22.03 10.42 5.56
C GLN A 254 -22.45 9.31 6.52
N ASP A 255 -21.56 8.35 6.74
CA ASP A 255 -21.75 7.34 7.77
C ASP A 255 -21.77 8.06 9.12
N SER A 256 -22.98 8.42 9.55
CA SER A 256 -23.24 8.98 10.89
C SER A 256 -22.78 8.02 12.01
N ARG A 257 -22.41 6.80 11.63
CA ARG A 257 -21.84 5.78 12.52
C ARG A 257 -20.44 6.10 13.03
N SER A 258 -19.70 7.00 12.35
CA SER A 258 -18.36 7.40 12.82
C SER A 258 -18.36 8.51 13.87
N GLN A 259 -19.51 9.05 14.27
CA GLN A 259 -19.61 10.22 15.17
C GLN A 259 -20.52 10.03 16.40
N GLN A 260 -21.12 8.88 16.55
CA GLN A 260 -21.73 8.55 17.83
C GLN A 260 -20.82 7.54 18.54
N PRO A 261 -20.27 7.87 19.72
CA PRO A 261 -20.02 6.85 20.71
C PRO A 261 -21.43 6.39 21.10
N GLY A 262 -21.96 5.44 20.33
CA GLY A 262 -23.16 4.74 20.71
C GLY A 262 -22.91 4.09 22.07
N GLU A 263 -23.96 3.87 22.80
CA GLU A 263 -24.01 3.01 23.98
C GLU A 263 -23.46 1.58 23.71
N ASP A 264 -22.87 1.33 22.54
CA ASP A 264 -22.40 0.05 22.00
C ASP A 264 -20.98 -0.36 22.43
N GLY A 265 -20.34 0.36 23.35
CA GLY A 265 -19.10 -0.10 24.00
C GLY A 265 -19.33 -1.07 25.14
N VAL A 266 -20.57 -1.49 25.38
CA VAL A 266 -20.94 -2.39 26.48
C VAL A 266 -21.11 -3.82 25.95
N LEU A 267 -20.14 -4.69 26.22
CA LEU A 267 -20.25 -6.12 25.95
C LEU A 267 -21.01 -6.83 27.08
N THR A 268 -22.03 -7.59 26.76
CA THR A 268 -22.76 -8.43 27.76
C THR A 268 -22.26 -9.87 27.74
N VAL A 269 -21.82 -10.37 28.87
CA VAL A 269 -21.30 -11.72 29.08
C VAL A 269 -22.13 -12.47 30.11
N GLN A 270 -22.51 -13.71 29.80
CA GLN A 270 -23.16 -14.59 30.76
C GLN A 270 -22.15 -15.05 31.82
N CYS A 271 -22.31 -14.56 33.05
CA CYS A 271 -21.44 -14.88 34.17
C CYS A 271 -22.26 -15.58 35.25
N ARG A 272 -22.04 -16.89 35.45
CA ARG A 272 -22.78 -17.73 36.43
C ARG A 272 -24.31 -17.69 36.25
N GLY A 273 -24.78 -17.60 34.98
CA GLY A 273 -26.23 -17.58 34.67
C GLY A 273 -26.88 -16.20 34.73
N VAL A 274 -26.13 -15.15 35.03
CA VAL A 274 -26.58 -13.75 35.01
C VAL A 274 -25.83 -12.97 33.91
N PRO A 275 -26.53 -12.13 33.13
CA PRO A 275 -25.86 -11.24 32.17
C PRO A 275 -25.15 -10.13 32.91
N HIS A 276 -23.84 -10.01 32.68
CA HIS A 276 -22.97 -8.95 33.20
C HIS A 276 -22.39 -8.13 32.09
N ARG A 277 -22.23 -6.83 32.31
CA ARG A 277 -21.73 -5.87 31.33
C ARG A 277 -20.23 -5.65 31.53
N ILE A 278 -19.54 -5.51 30.42
CA ILE A 278 -18.12 -5.12 30.35
C ILE A 278 -18.02 -3.85 29.49
N ALA A 279 -17.36 -2.81 29.98
CA ALA A 279 -17.14 -1.59 29.22
C ALA A 279 -15.80 -0.94 29.57
N VAL A 280 -15.38 0.02 28.74
CA VAL A 280 -14.21 0.84 29.02
C VAL A 280 -14.59 1.92 30.03
N VAL A 281 -13.97 1.87 31.22
CA VAL A 281 -14.12 2.87 32.30
C VAL A 281 -12.72 3.35 32.65
N ASP A 282 -12.55 4.64 32.78
CA ASP A 282 -11.25 5.29 33.07
C ASP A 282 -10.14 4.78 32.15
N GLY A 283 -10.45 4.63 30.86
CA GLY A 283 -9.50 4.22 29.84
C GLY A 283 -9.13 2.73 29.81
N VAL A 284 -9.76 1.88 30.59
CA VAL A 284 -9.49 0.44 30.69
C VAL A 284 -10.78 -0.38 30.61
N LEU A 285 -10.71 -1.54 29.97
CA LEU A 285 -11.84 -2.47 29.86
C LEU A 285 -12.05 -3.21 31.21
N VAL A 286 -13.21 -3.00 31.84
CA VAL A 286 -13.55 -3.56 33.13
C VAL A 286 -14.95 -4.16 33.15
N PRO A 287 -15.26 -5.15 34.04
CA PRO A 287 -16.60 -5.63 34.28
C PRO A 287 -17.35 -4.66 35.21
N LEU A 288 -18.54 -4.24 34.79
CA LEU A 288 -19.34 -3.22 35.51
C LEU A 288 -20.16 -3.77 36.66
N ASP A 289 -20.64 -4.99 36.54
CA ASP A 289 -21.67 -5.57 37.42
C ASP A 289 -21.07 -6.53 38.47
N HIS A 290 -19.77 -6.41 38.75
CA HIS A 290 -19.09 -7.18 39.79
C HIS A 290 -18.53 -6.26 40.87
N ASP A 291 -18.58 -6.72 42.13
CA ASP A 291 -17.88 -6.06 43.22
C ASP A 291 -16.37 -6.12 43.02
N PRO A 292 -15.63 -4.99 43.16
CA PRO A 292 -14.18 -4.93 42.98
C PRO A 292 -13.40 -5.90 43.89
N GLU A 293 -13.88 -6.18 45.09
CA GLU A 293 -13.22 -7.16 45.95
C GLU A 293 -13.43 -8.59 45.48
N GLN A 294 -14.63 -8.89 44.96
CA GLN A 294 -14.88 -10.18 44.33
C GLN A 294 -13.98 -10.41 43.14
N LEU A 295 -13.81 -9.40 42.28
CA LEU A 295 -12.89 -9.48 41.13
C LEU A 295 -11.46 -9.79 41.55
N ARG A 296 -10.93 -9.08 42.54
CA ARG A 296 -9.58 -9.33 43.06
C ARG A 296 -9.40 -10.74 43.59
N ARG A 297 -10.42 -11.30 44.32
CA ARG A 297 -10.38 -12.68 44.78
C ARG A 297 -10.38 -13.70 43.63
N GLU A 298 -11.21 -13.47 42.63
CA GLU A 298 -11.32 -14.36 41.46
C GLU A 298 -10.05 -14.27 40.57
N GLU A 299 -9.45 -13.10 40.44
CA GLU A 299 -8.14 -12.95 39.77
C GLU A 299 -7.03 -13.68 40.50
N ALA A 300 -7.00 -13.60 41.83
CA ALA A 300 -6.07 -14.37 42.66
C ALA A 300 -6.30 -15.87 42.50
N LEU A 301 -7.54 -16.35 42.52
CA LEU A 301 -7.88 -17.75 42.30
C LEU A 301 -7.47 -18.23 40.90
N ALA A 302 -7.66 -17.40 39.88
CA ALA A 302 -7.22 -17.70 38.52
C ALA A 302 -5.68 -17.78 38.41
N ALA A 303 -4.95 -16.94 39.15
CA ALA A 303 -3.50 -16.98 39.22
C ALA A 303 -2.98 -18.29 39.87
N PHE A 304 -3.75 -18.90 40.76
CA PHE A 304 -3.46 -20.21 41.35
C PHE A 304 -4.02 -21.41 40.56
N GLY A 305 -4.46 -21.18 39.30
CA GLY A 305 -4.91 -22.23 38.39
C GLY A 305 -6.40 -22.56 38.48
N GLY A 306 -7.19 -21.74 39.19
CA GLY A 306 -8.64 -21.85 39.19
C GLY A 306 -9.24 -21.36 37.85
N PRO A 307 -10.49 -21.81 37.49
CA PRO A 307 -11.14 -21.34 36.29
C PRO A 307 -11.55 -19.85 36.46
N PRO A 308 -11.05 -18.94 35.61
CA PRO A 308 -11.39 -17.53 35.70
C PRO A 308 -12.87 -17.28 35.39
N LEU A 309 -13.47 -16.23 35.98
CA LEU A 309 -14.82 -15.79 35.67
C LEU A 309 -15.00 -15.54 34.15
N PRO A 310 -16.21 -15.83 33.60
CA PRO A 310 -16.49 -15.55 32.18
C PRO A 310 -16.19 -14.12 31.76
N CYS A 311 -16.47 -13.12 32.61
CA CYS A 311 -16.14 -11.71 32.36
C CYS A 311 -14.62 -11.50 32.24
N LEU A 312 -13.82 -12.04 33.14
CA LEU A 312 -12.36 -11.95 33.10
C LEU A 312 -11.79 -12.67 31.88
N ARG A 313 -12.37 -13.80 31.47
CA ARG A 313 -11.99 -14.49 30.22
C ARG A 313 -12.33 -13.67 28.98
N ALA A 314 -13.47 -12.98 28.96
CA ALA A 314 -13.84 -12.13 27.85
C ALA A 314 -12.89 -10.95 27.72
N ILE A 315 -12.52 -10.30 28.82
CA ILE A 315 -11.50 -9.24 28.86
C ILE A 315 -10.14 -9.79 28.39
N ASP A 316 -9.70 -10.93 28.89
CA ASP A 316 -8.44 -11.54 28.48
C ASP A 316 -8.43 -11.87 26.98
N ARG A 317 -9.55 -12.38 26.44
CA ARG A 317 -9.73 -12.62 25.01
C ARG A 317 -9.65 -11.32 24.21
N ALA A 318 -10.29 -10.22 24.65
CA ALA A 318 -10.23 -8.93 23.99
C ALA A 318 -8.79 -8.39 23.89
N HIS A 319 -7.99 -8.62 24.93
CA HIS A 319 -6.57 -8.23 24.95
C HIS A 319 -5.67 -9.12 24.07
N ARG A 320 -5.93 -10.44 24.03
CA ARG A 320 -5.02 -11.39 23.38
C ARG A 320 -5.43 -11.74 21.95
N GLN A 321 -6.71 -12.01 21.75
CA GLN A 321 -7.25 -12.49 20.49
C GLN A 321 -8.69 -11.96 20.29
N PRO A 322 -8.85 -10.66 20.03
CA PRO A 322 -10.14 -10.06 19.77
C PRO A 322 -10.80 -10.64 18.51
N GLU A 323 -12.12 -10.54 18.43
CA GLU A 323 -12.88 -10.98 17.26
C GLU A 323 -12.48 -10.17 16.00
N ASP A 324 -12.18 -8.89 16.17
CA ASP A 324 -11.75 -8.00 15.09
C ASP A 324 -10.24 -8.10 14.74
N LEU A 325 -9.51 -9.07 15.26
CA LEU A 325 -8.06 -9.21 15.06
C LEU A 325 -7.67 -9.23 13.59
N ASP A 326 -8.45 -9.89 12.75
CA ASP A 326 -8.15 -9.97 11.32
C ASP A 326 -8.34 -8.61 10.62
N SER A 327 -9.35 -7.82 11.01
CA SER A 327 -9.53 -6.44 10.55
C SER A 327 -8.35 -5.56 10.97
N ILE A 328 -7.89 -5.68 12.22
CA ILE A 328 -6.72 -4.96 12.73
C ILE A 328 -5.46 -5.35 11.96
N ARG A 329 -5.24 -6.66 11.72
CA ARG A 329 -4.11 -7.17 10.91
C ARG A 329 -4.14 -6.63 9.49
N GLN A 330 -5.30 -6.62 8.83
CA GLN A 330 -5.44 -6.07 7.48
C GLN A 330 -5.09 -4.58 7.44
N ARG A 331 -5.58 -3.78 8.39
CA ARG A 331 -5.20 -2.36 8.50
C ARG A 331 -3.69 -2.17 8.64
N LEU A 332 -3.04 -2.96 9.50
CA LEU A 332 -1.59 -2.93 9.71
C LEU A 332 -0.83 -3.35 8.43
N LEU A 333 -1.28 -4.40 7.74
CA LEU A 333 -0.68 -4.86 6.49
C LEU A 333 -0.75 -3.78 5.39
N HIS A 334 -1.85 -3.06 5.31
CA HIS A 334 -2.04 -1.98 4.34
C HIS A 334 -1.44 -0.63 4.78
N GLY A 335 -0.76 -0.58 5.93
CA GLY A 335 -0.09 0.61 6.47
C GLY A 335 -1.03 1.60 7.17
N ASP A 336 -2.29 1.25 7.41
CA ASP A 336 -3.24 2.05 8.21
C ASP A 336 -3.07 1.78 9.70
N ARG A 337 -1.89 2.12 10.23
CA ARG A 337 -1.60 1.97 11.66
C ARG A 337 -2.51 2.82 12.54
N ALA A 338 -2.85 4.02 12.08
CA ALA A 338 -3.70 4.93 12.84
C ALA A 338 -5.08 4.33 13.06
N GLY A 339 -5.71 3.79 12.01
CA GLY A 339 -6.98 3.09 12.11
C GLY A 339 -6.90 1.80 12.92
N ALA A 340 -5.81 1.03 12.79
CA ALA A 340 -5.58 -0.15 13.61
C ALA A 340 -5.49 0.17 15.10
N LEU A 341 -4.68 1.19 15.47
CA LEU A 341 -4.54 1.62 16.87
C LEU A 341 -5.82 2.25 17.42
N ALA A 342 -6.60 2.95 16.57
CA ALA A 342 -7.90 3.47 16.98
C ALA A 342 -8.87 2.32 17.31
N ALA A 343 -8.92 1.27 16.50
CA ALA A 343 -9.72 0.07 16.77
C ALA A 343 -9.30 -0.63 18.08
N VAL A 344 -7.99 -0.77 18.30
CA VAL A 344 -7.48 -1.34 19.57
C VAL A 344 -7.88 -0.50 20.78
N ARG A 345 -7.74 0.83 20.69
CA ARG A 345 -8.14 1.74 21.80
C ARG A 345 -9.65 1.70 22.07
N GLN A 346 -10.45 1.59 21.03
CA GLN A 346 -11.90 1.44 21.18
C GLN A 346 -12.26 0.12 21.87
N LEU A 347 -11.51 -0.94 21.56
CA LEU A 347 -11.76 -2.29 22.07
C LEU A 347 -11.41 -2.47 23.55
N ILE A 348 -10.19 -2.05 23.94
CA ILE A 348 -9.65 -2.35 25.30
C ILE A 348 -9.43 -1.09 26.15
N GLY A 349 -9.61 0.08 25.57
CA GLY A 349 -9.37 1.39 26.20
C GLY A 349 -8.01 2.00 25.84
N PRO A 350 -7.91 3.35 25.86
CA PRO A 350 -6.70 4.06 25.52
C PRO A 350 -5.53 3.86 26.51
N ASP A 351 -5.84 3.56 27.79
CA ASP A 351 -4.86 3.42 28.88
C ASP A 351 -4.59 1.93 29.22
N ALA A 352 -5.19 1.01 28.48
CA ALA A 352 -5.03 -0.41 28.71
C ALA A 352 -3.61 -0.88 28.37
N VAL A 353 -3.00 -1.66 29.28
CA VAL A 353 -1.75 -2.37 29.01
C VAL A 353 -2.07 -3.62 28.21
N LEU A 354 -1.48 -3.73 27.03
CA LEU A 354 -1.68 -4.87 26.15
C LEU A 354 -1.07 -6.13 26.78
N ARG A 355 -1.82 -7.24 26.73
CA ARG A 355 -1.36 -8.56 27.21
C ARG A 355 -0.70 -9.33 26.07
N ASP A 356 0.26 -10.20 26.41
CA ASP A 356 0.90 -11.08 25.43
C ASP A 356 -0.15 -11.97 24.72
N GLY A 357 -0.09 -12.00 23.39
CA GLY A 357 -1.00 -12.77 22.55
C GLY A 357 -0.98 -12.34 21.10
N ALA A 358 -1.90 -12.87 20.31
CA ALA A 358 -1.93 -12.65 18.86
C ALA A 358 -2.13 -11.18 18.43
N LEU A 359 -2.74 -10.35 19.30
CA LEU A 359 -2.87 -8.91 19.07
C LEU A 359 -1.53 -8.18 19.28
N SER A 360 -0.82 -8.46 20.39
CA SER A 360 0.50 -7.89 20.65
C SER A 360 1.51 -8.31 19.58
N GLU A 361 1.50 -9.59 19.18
CA GLU A 361 2.35 -10.10 18.09
C GLU A 361 2.11 -9.36 16.77
N ALA A 362 0.83 -9.09 16.42
CA ALA A 362 0.51 -8.35 15.20
C ALA A 362 1.04 -6.91 15.22
N LEU A 363 0.99 -6.22 16.37
CA LEU A 363 1.51 -4.87 16.54
C LEU A 363 3.05 -4.84 16.54
N ASP A 364 3.69 -5.85 17.13
CA ASP A 364 5.14 -6.01 17.13
C ASP A 364 5.67 -6.31 15.72
N ASP A 365 4.97 -7.15 14.96
CA ASP A 365 5.28 -7.43 13.57
C ASP A 365 5.17 -6.17 12.71
N ASP A 366 4.14 -5.35 12.91
CA ASP A 366 4.03 -4.05 12.24
C ASP A 366 5.21 -3.15 12.59
N THR A 367 5.59 -3.09 13.86
CA THR A 367 6.72 -2.28 14.34
C THR A 367 8.04 -2.73 13.69
N ARG A 368 8.30 -4.04 13.62
CA ARG A 368 9.47 -4.61 12.93
C ARG A 368 9.47 -4.28 11.44
N ARG A 369 8.35 -4.44 10.75
CA ARG A 369 8.21 -4.10 9.31
C ARG A 369 8.53 -2.63 9.07
N ARG A 370 8.02 -1.74 9.91
CA ARG A 370 8.28 -0.30 9.81
C ARG A 370 9.74 0.05 10.07
N LEU A 371 10.38 -0.60 11.03
CA LEU A 371 11.80 -0.44 11.29
C LEU A 371 12.63 -0.80 10.05
N VAL A 372 12.36 -1.95 9.43
CA VAL A 372 13.04 -2.37 8.19
C VAL A 372 12.81 -1.36 7.06
N GLY A 373 11.58 -0.88 6.89
CA GLY A 373 11.25 0.17 5.93
C GLY A 373 12.00 1.48 6.20
N GLY A 374 12.06 1.91 7.46
CA GLY A 374 12.80 3.10 7.88
C GLY A 374 14.31 2.98 7.64
N LEU A 375 14.90 1.84 7.98
CA LEU A 375 16.32 1.56 7.71
C LEU A 375 16.60 1.59 6.20
N HIS A 376 15.72 1.03 5.39
CA HIS A 376 15.83 1.11 3.94
C HIS A 376 15.80 2.56 3.44
N THR A 377 14.89 3.39 3.97
CA THR A 377 14.75 4.80 3.55
C THR A 377 16.02 5.60 3.82
N VAL A 378 16.68 5.38 4.96
CA VAL A 378 17.94 6.06 5.32
C VAL A 378 19.20 5.39 4.77
N GLY A 379 19.06 4.38 3.92
CA GLY A 379 20.20 3.72 3.29
C GLY A 379 20.86 2.62 4.12
N LEU A 380 20.27 2.20 5.22
CA LEU A 380 20.82 1.21 6.15
C LEU A 380 20.21 -0.21 5.99
N GLY A 381 19.64 -0.53 4.83
CA GLY A 381 19.04 -1.85 4.57
C GLY A 381 20.06 -2.98 4.36
N PRO A 382 19.62 -4.25 4.46
CA PRO A 382 20.44 -5.43 4.23
C PRO A 382 20.93 -5.50 2.79
N GLY A 383 22.10 -5.03 2.51
CA GLY A 383 22.77 -4.88 1.21
C GLY A 383 23.86 -3.83 1.25
N ASP A 384 23.94 -3.04 2.31
CA ASP A 384 25.04 -2.13 2.54
C ASP A 384 26.10 -2.89 3.34
N SER A 385 27.23 -3.17 2.72
CA SER A 385 28.36 -3.93 3.29
C SER A 385 29.03 -3.27 4.52
N ARG A 386 28.43 -2.20 5.05
CA ARG A 386 28.89 -1.50 6.26
C ARG A 386 28.26 -2.02 7.56
N PHE A 387 27.24 -2.87 7.46
CA PHE A 387 26.63 -3.50 8.62
C PHE A 387 26.80 -5.01 8.55
N HIS A 388 27.88 -5.51 9.10
CA HIS A 388 27.89 -6.85 9.65
C HIS A 388 26.77 -6.94 10.68
N ALA A 389 25.88 -7.90 10.49
CA ALA A 389 24.67 -8.12 11.25
C ALA A 389 24.88 -7.84 12.74
N ILE A 390 24.16 -6.83 13.25
CA ILE A 390 23.81 -6.82 14.66
C ILE A 390 22.82 -7.99 14.78
N PRO A 391 23.16 -9.08 15.49
CA PRO A 391 22.20 -10.15 15.70
C PRO A 391 21.07 -9.56 16.53
N VAL A 392 19.92 -9.32 15.90
CA VAL A 392 18.69 -9.09 16.65
C VAL A 392 18.43 -10.41 17.38
N PRO A 393 18.41 -10.44 18.73
CA PRO A 393 18.08 -11.65 19.44
C PRO A 393 16.68 -12.09 19.03
N LEU A 394 16.57 -13.21 18.35
CA LEU A 394 15.27 -13.85 18.14
C LEU A 394 14.68 -14.14 19.54
N PRO A 395 13.42 -13.77 19.79
CA PRO A 395 12.78 -14.15 21.05
C PRO A 395 12.87 -15.66 21.18
N HIS A 396 13.35 -16.10 22.33
CA HIS A 396 13.48 -17.50 22.65
C HIS A 396 12.09 -18.16 22.58
N THR A 397 11.85 -18.94 21.54
CA THR A 397 10.75 -19.92 21.57
C THR A 397 11.03 -20.89 22.71
N PRO A 398 10.14 -21.05 23.69
CA PRO A 398 10.33 -22.07 24.72
C PRO A 398 10.33 -23.44 24.02
N ARG A 399 11.43 -24.15 24.13
CA ARG A 399 11.48 -25.55 23.67
C ARG A 399 10.54 -26.38 24.54
N PRO A 400 9.63 -27.15 23.95
CA PRO A 400 8.87 -28.13 24.74
C PRO A 400 9.84 -29.17 25.31
N HIS A 401 9.87 -29.30 26.61
CA HIS A 401 10.52 -30.41 27.27
C HIS A 401 9.76 -31.72 26.95
N GLY A 402 10.28 -32.47 26.04
CA GLY A 402 9.82 -33.79 25.70
C GLY A 402 11.01 -34.72 25.49
N ARG A 403 11.40 -35.45 26.54
CA ARG A 403 12.29 -36.61 26.45
C ARG A 403 11.64 -37.68 25.59
N THR A 404 12.24 -38.03 24.46
CA THR A 404 12.26 -39.42 23.99
C THR A 404 13.50 -39.67 23.16
N HIS A 405 14.29 -40.54 23.63
CA HIS A 405 15.42 -41.22 22.99
C HIS A 405 14.88 -41.93 21.71
N ARG A 406 15.32 -41.52 20.53
CA ARG A 406 15.22 -42.34 19.32
C ARG A 406 16.53 -42.29 18.56
N GLN A 407 17.11 -43.48 18.41
CA GLN A 407 18.33 -43.80 17.68
C GLN A 407 18.32 -43.21 16.26
N ARG A 408 19.43 -42.58 15.88
CA ARG A 408 19.73 -42.15 14.53
C ARG A 408 20.06 -43.32 13.66
N LEU A 409 19.18 -43.72 12.75
CA LEU A 409 19.52 -44.53 11.57
C LEU A 409 20.11 -43.60 10.50
N ARG A 410 21.32 -43.89 10.06
CA ARG A 410 22.00 -43.25 8.93
C ARG A 410 21.29 -43.62 7.64
N PRO A 411 21.01 -42.65 6.73
CA PRO A 411 20.58 -43.00 5.38
C PRO A 411 21.77 -43.53 4.55
N PRO A 412 21.54 -44.49 3.63
CA PRO A 412 22.59 -45.05 2.78
C PRO A 412 23.03 -44.02 1.71
N ARG A 413 24.32 -44.07 1.37
CA ARG A 413 24.93 -43.32 0.28
C ARG A 413 24.34 -43.73 -1.07
N PRO A 414 24.06 -42.78 -2.00
CA PRO A 414 23.74 -43.15 -3.37
C PRO A 414 25.01 -43.59 -4.11
N LEU A 415 24.89 -44.73 -4.79
CA LEU A 415 25.86 -45.27 -5.70
C LEU A 415 26.01 -44.37 -6.93
N ARG A 416 27.26 -44.05 -7.27
CA ARG A 416 27.63 -43.43 -8.56
C ARG A 416 27.48 -44.49 -9.66
N HIS A 417 26.70 -44.17 -10.67
CA HIS A 417 26.79 -44.89 -11.96
C HIS A 417 27.55 -44.03 -12.96
N PRO A 418 28.57 -44.62 -13.63
CA PRO A 418 29.18 -44.02 -14.81
C PRO A 418 28.40 -44.47 -16.03
N TRP A 419 28.25 -43.64 -17.01
CA TRP A 419 28.40 -43.83 -18.44
C TRP A 419 27.92 -42.64 -19.24
N ARG A 420 28.83 -42.21 -20.07
CA ARG A 420 28.71 -41.27 -21.18
C ARG A 420 27.71 -41.73 -22.24
N HIS A 421 26.98 -40.88 -22.87
CA HIS A 421 27.17 -40.42 -24.27
C HIS A 421 26.34 -39.15 -24.46
#